data_bbe2226cf05e4922b41bf4128634292d
#
_entry.id   bbe2226cf05e4922b41bf4128634292d
#
_cell.length_a   1.000
_cell.length_b   1.000
_cell.length_c   1.000
_cell.angle_alpha   90.00
_cell.angle_beta   90.00
_cell.angle_gamma   90.00
#
_symmetry.space_group_name_H-M   'P 1'
#
loop_
_entity.id
_entity.type
_entity.pdbx_description
1 polymer ?
#
loop_
_entity_poly.entity_id
_entity_poly.type
_entity_poly.pdbx_seq_one_letter_code
_entity_poly.pdbx_strand_id
1 'polypeptide(L)'
;TIEVVVDRFKVREDLQLRLAESFETALNLADGIAIVAPMEGEEGDEITFSARFACPACGHSISELEPRLFSFNNPAGACSGCDGLGVKQFFDSRRLVNGELTLAEGAIRGWDRRNVYYFQMLSSLAEHYGIDLDLPFDDIDDKHRKLILQGTGNDKVPFRYLNDRGDIVKREHPFEGIVPNLERRYRETESQSVREELAKYLSTQPCPDCSGTRLRREARHVFIDGRNLPGVTTMPVGAAAEYFTQLSLSGSRGEI
;
A
#
# COMPACT_ATOMS: atom_id res chain seq x y z
N THR A 1 -2.09 -23.40 13.36
CA THR A 1 -2.50 -22.89 14.69
C THR A 1 -2.53 -24.06 15.64
N ILE A 2 -2.06 -23.89 16.88
CA ILE A 2 -2.16 -24.89 17.94
C ILE A 2 -3.15 -24.32 18.96
N GLU A 3 -4.22 -25.05 19.23
CA GLU A 3 -5.25 -24.67 20.19
C GLU A 3 -5.15 -25.53 21.43
N VAL A 4 -5.28 -24.90 22.60
CA VAL A 4 -5.25 -25.58 23.90
C VAL A 4 -6.60 -25.39 24.58
N VAL A 5 -7.27 -26.46 24.85
CA VAL A 5 -8.53 -26.45 25.62
C VAL A 5 -8.20 -26.27 27.10
N VAL A 6 -8.55 -25.13 27.66
CA VAL A 6 -8.31 -24.79 29.08
C VAL A 6 -9.44 -25.29 29.95
N ASP A 7 -10.70 -25.15 29.52
CA ASP A 7 -11.88 -25.56 30.28
C ASP A 7 -13.03 -26.01 29.36
N ARG A 8 -13.97 -26.78 29.94
CA ARG A 8 -15.23 -27.18 29.31
C ARG A 8 -16.38 -26.93 30.28
N PHE A 9 -17.36 -26.14 29.87
CA PHE A 9 -18.47 -25.77 30.76
C PHE A 9 -19.80 -25.77 30.03
N LYS A 10 -20.90 -25.84 30.79
CA LYS A 10 -22.27 -25.54 30.33
C LYS A 10 -22.66 -24.20 30.90
N VAL A 11 -23.24 -23.33 30.07
CA VAL A 11 -23.66 -21.98 30.48
C VAL A 11 -24.66 -22.07 31.64
N ARG A 12 -24.33 -21.48 32.78
CA ARG A 12 -25.13 -21.36 34.02
C ARG A 12 -24.79 -20.05 34.71
N GLU A 13 -25.70 -19.56 35.56
CA GLU A 13 -25.52 -18.29 36.29
C GLU A 13 -24.44 -18.37 37.38
N ASP A 14 -24.13 -19.55 37.89
CA ASP A 14 -23.19 -19.79 38.99
C ASP A 14 -21.72 -19.96 38.55
N LEU A 15 -21.41 -19.82 37.27
CA LEU A 15 -20.08 -20.06 36.71
C LEU A 15 -19.12 -18.87 36.71
N GLN A 16 -19.53 -17.73 37.22
CA GLN A 16 -18.82 -16.46 37.02
C GLN A 16 -17.37 -16.52 37.54
N LEU A 17 -17.14 -17.08 38.74
CA LEU A 17 -15.79 -17.19 39.30
C LEU A 17 -14.92 -18.19 38.52
N ARG A 18 -15.47 -19.37 38.18
CA ARG A 18 -14.75 -20.37 37.41
C ARG A 18 -14.39 -19.89 36.00
N LEU A 19 -15.31 -19.20 35.35
CA LEU A 19 -15.03 -18.59 34.03
C LEU A 19 -13.93 -17.53 34.11
N ALA A 20 -13.91 -16.70 35.14
CA ALA A 20 -12.85 -15.72 35.34
C ALA A 20 -11.46 -16.39 35.44
N GLU A 21 -11.34 -17.44 36.24
CA GLU A 21 -10.09 -18.20 36.37
C GLU A 21 -9.68 -18.90 35.07
N SER A 22 -10.64 -19.48 34.36
CA SER A 22 -10.39 -20.13 33.06
C SER A 22 -9.98 -19.14 31.98
N PHE A 23 -10.61 -17.97 31.94
CA PHE A 23 -10.23 -16.88 31.02
C PHE A 23 -8.86 -16.32 31.37
N GLU A 24 -8.55 -16.10 32.63
CA GLU A 24 -7.21 -15.62 33.05
C GLU A 24 -6.13 -16.62 32.60
N THR A 25 -6.37 -17.93 32.80
CA THR A 25 -5.46 -18.98 32.36
C THR A 25 -5.29 -18.98 30.84
N ALA A 26 -6.39 -18.92 30.08
CA ALA A 26 -6.37 -18.91 28.62
C ALA A 26 -5.64 -17.67 28.06
N LEU A 27 -5.93 -16.49 28.60
CA LEU A 27 -5.31 -15.23 28.19
C LEU A 27 -3.80 -15.21 28.49
N ASN A 28 -3.37 -15.79 29.63
CA ASN A 28 -1.95 -15.90 29.97
C ASN A 28 -1.21 -16.89 29.05
N LEU A 29 -1.84 -18.00 28.67
CA LEU A 29 -1.25 -19.00 27.78
C LEU A 29 -1.12 -18.54 26.33
N ALA A 30 -2.09 -17.75 25.85
CA ALA A 30 -2.20 -17.33 24.46
C ALA A 30 -1.94 -15.84 24.24
N ASP A 31 -1.09 -15.23 25.07
CA ASP A 31 -0.63 -13.84 24.94
C ASP A 31 -1.79 -12.83 24.79
N GLY A 32 -2.85 -13.04 25.58
CA GLY A 32 -4.00 -12.16 25.67
C GLY A 32 -5.18 -12.52 24.75
N ILE A 33 -5.22 -13.72 24.19
CA ILE A 33 -6.35 -14.21 23.37
C ILE A 33 -7.01 -15.40 24.04
N ALA A 34 -8.34 -15.41 24.10
CA ALA A 34 -9.13 -16.57 24.51
C ALA A 34 -10.28 -16.78 23.51
N ILE A 35 -10.58 -18.03 23.21
CA ILE A 35 -11.66 -18.40 22.29
C ILE A 35 -12.67 -19.24 23.07
N VAL A 36 -13.94 -18.89 22.94
CA VAL A 36 -15.06 -19.74 23.39
C VAL A 36 -15.70 -20.34 22.15
N ALA A 37 -15.65 -21.65 22.04
CA ALA A 37 -16.21 -22.40 20.93
C ALA A 37 -17.32 -23.33 21.40
N PRO A 38 -18.36 -23.63 20.60
CA PRO A 38 -19.33 -24.67 20.89
C PRO A 38 -18.61 -26.03 20.93
N MET A 39 -19.15 -26.97 21.75
CA MET A 39 -18.62 -28.32 21.78
C MET A 39 -18.99 -29.08 20.50
N GLU A 40 -18.19 -30.10 20.16
CA GLU A 40 -18.45 -30.97 19.00
C GLU A 40 -19.92 -31.43 18.95
N GLY A 41 -20.60 -31.11 17.84
CA GLY A 41 -21.99 -31.49 17.63
C GLY A 41 -23.02 -30.45 18.06
N GLU A 42 -22.60 -29.31 18.61
CA GLU A 42 -23.48 -28.16 18.91
C GLU A 42 -23.30 -27.04 17.85
N GLU A 43 -24.42 -26.44 17.43
CA GLU A 43 -24.40 -25.29 16.52
C GLU A 43 -24.12 -23.99 17.31
N GLY A 44 -23.19 -23.20 16.83
CA GLY A 44 -22.86 -21.88 17.38
C GLY A 44 -21.59 -21.31 16.78
N ASP A 45 -21.43 -20.00 16.87
CA ASP A 45 -20.24 -19.29 16.40
C ASP A 45 -19.17 -19.26 17.49
N GLU A 46 -17.91 -19.32 17.08
CA GLU A 46 -16.77 -19.08 17.97
C GLU A 46 -16.71 -17.61 18.36
N ILE A 47 -16.51 -17.35 19.64
CA ILE A 47 -16.37 -15.99 20.16
C ILE A 47 -14.92 -15.79 20.61
N THR A 48 -14.24 -14.86 19.95
CA THR A 48 -12.87 -14.47 20.34
C THR A 48 -12.90 -13.33 21.34
N PHE A 49 -12.24 -13.54 22.47
CA PHE A 49 -11.99 -12.52 23.48
C PHE A 49 -10.51 -12.12 23.44
N SER A 50 -10.24 -10.86 23.67
CA SER A 50 -8.87 -10.37 23.79
C SER A 50 -8.74 -9.39 24.93
N ALA A 51 -7.71 -9.60 25.74
CA ALA A 51 -7.26 -8.61 26.71
C ALA A 51 -6.54 -7.42 26.04
N ARG A 52 -6.25 -7.51 24.73
CA ARG A 52 -5.47 -6.55 23.97
C ARG A 52 -6.24 -6.11 22.72
N PHE A 53 -7.29 -5.30 22.90
CA PHE A 53 -8.02 -4.62 21.81
C PHE A 53 -8.19 -5.44 20.52
N ALA A 54 -8.78 -6.64 20.57
CA ALA A 54 -9.11 -7.42 19.38
C ALA A 54 -10.53 -7.15 18.90
N CYS A 55 -10.72 -7.17 17.59
CA CYS A 55 -12.03 -7.19 16.98
C CYS A 55 -12.61 -8.60 17.03
N PRO A 56 -13.75 -8.84 17.70
CA PRO A 56 -14.32 -10.19 17.79
C PRO A 56 -14.82 -10.71 16.43
N ALA A 57 -15.09 -9.83 15.46
CA ALA A 57 -15.61 -10.21 14.16
C ALA A 57 -14.53 -10.66 13.15
N CYS A 58 -13.32 -10.09 13.20
CA CYS A 58 -12.27 -10.38 12.22
C CYS A 58 -10.93 -10.81 12.83
N GLY A 59 -10.84 -10.94 14.16
CA GLY A 59 -9.62 -11.32 14.86
C GLY A 59 -8.48 -10.30 14.82
N HIS A 60 -8.70 -9.14 14.18
CA HIS A 60 -7.69 -8.09 14.13
C HIS A 60 -7.45 -7.55 15.55
N SER A 61 -6.22 -7.66 16.02
CA SER A 61 -5.83 -7.16 17.34
C SER A 61 -4.81 -6.04 17.24
N ILE A 62 -4.97 -5.05 18.11
CA ILE A 62 -4.00 -3.97 18.33
C ILE A 62 -3.24 -4.32 19.60
N SER A 63 -1.91 -4.32 19.53
CA SER A 63 -1.08 -4.79 20.64
C SER A 63 -1.28 -3.94 21.92
N GLU A 64 -1.22 -2.63 21.82
CA GLU A 64 -1.47 -1.71 22.94
C GLU A 64 -1.63 -0.28 22.41
N LEU A 65 -2.50 0.51 23.07
CA LEU A 65 -2.63 1.93 22.76
C LEU A 65 -1.58 2.73 23.56
N GLU A 66 -0.37 2.76 23.03
CA GLU A 66 0.72 3.54 23.61
C GLU A 66 0.89 4.88 22.87
N PRO A 67 1.47 5.92 23.49
CA PRO A 67 1.73 7.20 22.84
C PRO A 67 2.54 7.09 21.55
N ARG A 68 3.46 6.14 21.45
CA ARG A 68 4.27 5.87 20.26
C ARG A 68 3.45 5.45 19.03
N LEU A 69 2.25 4.88 19.23
CA LEU A 69 1.31 4.56 18.15
C LEU A 69 0.84 5.80 17.39
N PHE A 70 0.80 6.95 18.06
CA PHE A 70 0.35 8.22 17.48
C PHE A 70 1.51 9.07 16.92
N SER A 71 2.70 8.51 16.84
CA SER A 71 3.88 9.17 16.29
C SER A 71 4.20 8.63 14.90
N PHE A 72 4.17 9.49 13.89
CA PHE A 72 4.61 9.14 12.54
C PHE A 72 6.15 8.98 12.42
N ASN A 73 6.89 9.41 13.44
CA ASN A 73 8.36 9.25 13.54
C ASN A 73 8.78 7.96 14.27
N ASN A 74 7.81 7.18 14.73
CA ASN A 74 8.06 5.90 15.38
C ASN A 74 7.52 4.77 14.50
N PRO A 75 8.25 3.66 14.27
CA PRO A 75 7.78 2.54 13.47
C PRO A 75 6.45 1.93 13.96
N ALA A 76 6.15 2.05 15.27
CA ALA A 76 4.88 1.57 15.82
C ALA A 76 3.67 2.38 15.33
N GLY A 77 3.84 3.68 15.02
CA GLY A 77 2.78 4.59 14.60
C GLY A 77 2.85 5.02 13.14
N ALA A 78 4.03 4.93 12.52
CA ALA A 78 4.24 5.33 11.14
C ALA A 78 3.46 4.43 10.16
N CYS A 79 2.89 5.02 9.13
CA CYS A 79 2.31 4.28 8.02
C CYS A 79 3.38 3.44 7.32
N SER A 80 3.22 2.12 7.27
CA SER A 80 4.17 1.20 6.64
C SER A 80 4.32 1.40 5.13
N GLY A 81 3.33 2.02 4.49
CA GLY A 81 3.36 2.27 3.05
C GLY A 81 4.21 3.47 2.64
N CYS A 82 4.54 4.39 3.56
CA CYS A 82 5.35 5.57 3.30
C CYS A 82 6.32 5.89 4.44
N ASP A 83 6.53 4.98 5.39
CA ASP A 83 7.42 5.14 6.54
C ASP A 83 7.19 6.47 7.29
N GLY A 84 5.92 6.88 7.42
CA GLY A 84 5.54 8.12 8.08
C GLY A 84 5.76 9.40 7.26
N LEU A 85 6.17 9.31 6.00
CA LEU A 85 6.39 10.48 5.13
C LEU A 85 5.08 11.15 4.70
N GLY A 86 3.98 10.39 4.60
CA GLY A 86 2.68 10.88 4.15
C GLY A 86 2.55 11.00 2.62
N VAL A 87 3.65 10.85 1.91
CA VAL A 87 3.70 10.96 0.44
C VAL A 87 4.45 9.76 -0.15
N LYS A 88 4.13 9.45 -1.39
CA LYS A 88 4.90 8.50 -2.22
C LYS A 88 5.35 9.18 -3.50
N GLN A 89 6.55 8.85 -3.91
CA GLN A 89 7.05 9.20 -5.24
C GLN A 89 6.56 8.17 -6.26
N PHE A 90 6.24 8.64 -7.44
CA PHE A 90 5.86 7.80 -8.58
C PHE A 90 6.35 8.44 -9.88
N PHE A 91 6.57 7.63 -10.90
CA PHE A 91 6.89 8.13 -12.23
C PHE A 91 5.63 8.68 -12.88
N ASP A 92 5.62 9.99 -13.11
CA ASP A 92 4.48 10.71 -13.67
C ASP A 92 4.56 10.67 -15.21
N SER A 93 3.62 9.97 -15.82
CA SER A 93 3.54 9.86 -17.28
C SER A 93 3.46 11.22 -17.98
N ARG A 94 2.86 12.23 -17.35
CA ARG A 94 2.77 13.59 -17.88
C ARG A 94 4.13 14.30 -17.97
N ARG A 95 5.12 13.86 -17.17
CA ARG A 95 6.50 14.35 -17.24
C ARG A 95 7.35 13.56 -18.21
N LEU A 96 6.98 12.30 -18.42
CA LEU A 96 7.69 11.34 -19.25
C LEU A 96 7.31 11.47 -20.73
N VAL A 97 6.02 11.72 -21.00
CA VAL A 97 5.42 11.70 -22.33
C VAL A 97 5.18 13.13 -22.85
N ASN A 98 5.51 13.36 -24.10
CA ASN A 98 5.02 14.47 -24.90
C ASN A 98 3.96 13.95 -25.87
N GLY A 99 2.68 14.21 -25.58
CA GLY A 99 1.54 13.68 -26.33
C GLY A 99 1.43 14.15 -27.76
N GLU A 100 2.00 15.32 -28.08
CA GLU A 100 1.97 15.91 -29.44
C GLU A 100 2.95 15.21 -30.41
N LEU A 101 3.96 14.51 -29.88
CA LEU A 101 4.95 13.80 -30.68
C LEU A 101 4.52 12.36 -30.94
N THR A 102 5.03 11.80 -32.02
CA THR A 102 4.89 10.37 -32.34
C THR A 102 5.91 9.55 -31.53
N LEU A 103 5.67 8.25 -31.39
CA LEU A 103 6.65 7.34 -30.77
C LEU A 103 7.99 7.35 -31.50
N ALA A 104 7.95 7.48 -32.83
CA ALA A 104 9.14 7.56 -33.68
C ALA A 104 9.93 8.87 -33.48
N GLU A 105 9.27 9.97 -33.18
CA GLU A 105 9.86 11.29 -32.91
C GLU A 105 10.33 11.44 -31.46
N GLY A 106 9.96 10.53 -30.59
CA GLY A 106 10.37 10.55 -29.18
C GLY A 106 9.31 11.09 -28.23
N ALA A 107 8.05 10.78 -28.47
CA ALA A 107 6.95 11.04 -27.51
C ALA A 107 7.32 10.60 -26.10
N ILE A 108 8.08 9.51 -25.98
CA ILE A 108 8.54 8.99 -24.69
C ILE A 108 10.05 9.23 -24.57
N ARG A 109 10.44 10.02 -23.59
CA ARG A 109 11.82 10.41 -23.38
C ARG A 109 12.73 9.21 -23.14
N GLY A 110 13.82 9.13 -23.91
CA GLY A 110 14.81 8.05 -23.86
C GLY A 110 14.37 6.75 -24.55
N TRP A 111 13.18 6.73 -25.19
CA TRP A 111 12.65 5.60 -25.96
C TRP A 111 12.44 5.96 -27.43
N ASP A 112 13.27 6.82 -27.96
CA ASP A 112 13.26 7.26 -29.35
C ASP A 112 14.32 6.57 -30.21
N ARG A 113 14.37 6.91 -31.49
CA ARG A 113 15.31 6.34 -32.49
C ARG A 113 16.79 6.47 -32.10
N ARG A 114 17.15 7.40 -31.22
CA ARG A 114 18.54 7.59 -30.73
C ARG A 114 18.92 6.46 -29.76
N ASN A 115 17.97 5.88 -29.10
CA ASN A 115 18.18 4.70 -28.27
C ASN A 115 17.67 3.46 -29.01
N VAL A 116 18.55 2.87 -29.83
CA VAL A 116 18.24 1.76 -30.72
C VAL A 116 17.57 0.59 -29.98
N TYR A 117 18.04 0.24 -28.81
CA TYR A 117 17.51 -0.88 -28.04
C TYR A 117 16.05 -0.67 -27.63
N TYR A 118 15.75 0.47 -27.00
CA TYR A 118 14.39 0.74 -26.55
C TYR A 118 13.43 1.01 -27.71
N PHE A 119 13.92 1.65 -28.76
CA PHE A 119 13.11 1.89 -29.95
C PHE A 119 12.75 0.57 -30.69
N GLN A 120 13.65 -0.39 -30.73
CA GLN A 120 13.36 -1.71 -31.28
C GLN A 120 12.31 -2.45 -30.44
N MET A 121 12.33 -2.30 -29.13
CA MET A 121 11.28 -2.85 -28.27
C MET A 121 9.92 -2.22 -28.59
N LEU A 122 9.84 -0.89 -28.69
CA LEU A 122 8.60 -0.21 -29.08
C LEU A 122 8.13 -0.63 -30.47
N SER A 123 9.04 -0.75 -31.43
CA SER A 123 8.70 -1.19 -32.80
C SER A 123 8.15 -2.62 -32.82
N SER A 124 8.75 -3.53 -32.05
CA SER A 124 8.26 -4.90 -31.94
C SER A 124 6.88 -4.97 -31.26
N LEU A 125 6.68 -4.16 -30.24
CA LEU A 125 5.40 -4.02 -29.54
C LEU A 125 4.32 -3.49 -30.49
N ALA A 126 4.64 -2.43 -31.22
CA ALA A 126 3.77 -1.80 -32.19
C ALA A 126 3.36 -2.75 -33.32
N GLU A 127 4.33 -3.50 -33.87
CA GLU A 127 4.06 -4.53 -34.89
C GLU A 127 3.11 -5.63 -34.36
N HIS A 128 3.31 -6.05 -33.09
CA HIS A 128 2.50 -7.12 -32.50
C HIS A 128 1.05 -6.71 -32.22
N TYR A 129 0.83 -5.49 -31.75
CA TYR A 129 -0.51 -4.99 -31.39
C TYR A 129 -1.17 -4.10 -32.44
N GLY A 130 -0.50 -3.85 -33.57
CA GLY A 130 -1.01 -2.99 -34.64
C GLY A 130 -1.05 -1.50 -34.26
N ILE A 131 -0.08 -1.06 -33.46
CA ILE A 131 0.03 0.36 -33.04
C ILE A 131 0.76 1.12 -34.13
N ASP A 132 0.20 2.24 -34.58
CA ASP A 132 0.86 3.12 -35.53
C ASP A 132 1.89 4.00 -34.79
N LEU A 133 3.17 3.85 -35.15
CA LEU A 133 4.28 4.61 -34.55
C LEU A 133 4.35 6.07 -35.01
N ASP A 134 3.66 6.41 -36.09
CA ASP A 134 3.65 7.74 -36.69
C ASP A 134 2.41 8.58 -36.29
N LEU A 135 1.54 8.03 -35.41
CA LEU A 135 0.50 8.79 -34.77
C LEU A 135 1.04 9.57 -33.56
N PRO A 136 0.58 10.81 -33.28
CA PRO A 136 0.79 11.48 -32.01
C PRO A 136 0.37 10.59 -30.85
N PHE A 137 1.13 10.60 -29.76
CA PHE A 137 0.87 9.68 -28.64
C PHE A 137 -0.54 9.88 -28.04
N ASP A 138 -1.05 11.11 -28.02
CA ASP A 138 -2.38 11.43 -27.52
C ASP A 138 -3.51 10.90 -28.42
N ASP A 139 -3.23 10.65 -29.72
CA ASP A 139 -4.17 10.07 -30.67
C ASP A 139 -4.18 8.52 -30.66
N ILE A 140 -3.20 7.90 -29.99
CA ILE A 140 -3.21 6.47 -29.73
C ILE A 140 -4.32 6.15 -28.72
N ASP A 141 -5.10 5.10 -28.96
CA ASP A 141 -6.18 4.73 -28.04
C ASP A 141 -5.69 4.37 -26.63
N ASP A 142 -6.56 4.57 -25.65
CA ASP A 142 -6.24 4.40 -24.21
C ASP A 142 -5.69 3.00 -23.87
N LYS A 143 -6.17 1.96 -24.54
CA LYS A 143 -5.73 0.59 -24.31
C LYS A 143 -4.26 0.42 -24.70
N HIS A 144 -3.88 0.93 -25.87
CA HIS A 144 -2.51 0.84 -26.35
C HIS A 144 -1.58 1.79 -25.57
N ARG A 145 -2.03 2.99 -25.22
CA ARG A 145 -1.26 3.89 -24.33
C ARG A 145 -0.97 3.23 -22.97
N LYS A 146 -1.97 2.59 -22.39
CA LYS A 146 -1.81 1.85 -21.13
C LYS A 146 -0.84 0.68 -21.26
N LEU A 147 -0.93 -0.07 -22.37
CA LEU A 147 -0.05 -1.19 -22.66
C LEU A 147 1.42 -0.72 -22.81
N ILE A 148 1.66 0.37 -23.53
CA ILE A 148 2.99 0.97 -23.67
C ILE A 148 3.54 1.40 -22.31
N LEU A 149 2.75 2.10 -21.52
CA LEU A 149 3.21 2.67 -20.25
C LEU A 149 3.32 1.65 -19.12
N GLN A 150 2.37 0.69 -19.02
CA GLN A 150 2.25 -0.22 -17.88
C GLN A 150 2.64 -1.67 -18.20
N GLY A 151 2.82 -2.01 -19.49
CA GLY A 151 3.23 -3.33 -19.93
C GLY A 151 2.08 -4.25 -20.32
N THR A 152 2.46 -5.45 -20.80
CA THR A 152 1.54 -6.47 -21.34
C THR A 152 1.07 -7.49 -20.29
N GLY A 153 1.45 -7.33 -19.02
CA GLY A 153 1.17 -8.32 -17.99
C GLY A 153 1.85 -9.66 -18.32
N ASN A 154 1.07 -10.70 -18.54
CA ASN A 154 1.58 -12.04 -18.87
C ASN A 154 1.67 -12.30 -20.38
N ASP A 155 1.13 -11.40 -21.22
CA ASP A 155 1.11 -11.60 -22.68
C ASP A 155 2.52 -11.43 -23.25
N LYS A 156 2.98 -12.46 -23.94
CA LYS A 156 4.31 -12.49 -24.54
C LYS A 156 4.30 -11.81 -25.90
N VAL A 157 5.33 -11.02 -26.14
CA VAL A 157 5.58 -10.30 -27.38
C VAL A 157 6.88 -10.82 -28.01
N PRO A 158 6.91 -11.08 -29.31
CA PRO A 158 8.12 -11.49 -30.02
C PRO A 158 8.99 -10.27 -30.32
N PHE A 159 9.94 -9.98 -29.43
CA PHE A 159 10.89 -8.90 -29.62
C PHE A 159 12.03 -9.26 -30.55
N ARG A 160 12.47 -8.27 -31.32
CA ARG A 160 13.64 -8.36 -32.19
C ARG A 160 14.74 -7.47 -31.68
N TYR A 161 15.91 -8.04 -31.40
CA TYR A 161 17.08 -7.32 -30.91
C TYR A 161 18.23 -7.46 -31.91
N LEU A 162 18.96 -6.37 -32.12
CA LEU A 162 20.27 -6.47 -32.79
C LEU A 162 21.30 -6.86 -31.73
N ASN A 163 22.04 -7.95 -31.99
CA ASN A 163 23.18 -8.30 -31.15
C ASN A 163 24.41 -7.47 -31.57
N ASP A 164 25.50 -7.60 -30.80
CA ASP A 164 26.75 -6.87 -31.05
C ASP A 164 27.40 -7.21 -32.42
N ARG A 165 26.96 -8.28 -33.06
CA ARG A 165 27.41 -8.71 -34.39
C ARG A 165 26.53 -8.19 -35.51
N GLY A 166 25.45 -7.51 -35.21
CA GLY A 166 24.46 -7.00 -36.16
C GLY A 166 23.40 -8.03 -36.60
N ASP A 167 23.36 -9.21 -35.95
CA ASP A 167 22.34 -10.24 -36.28
C ASP A 167 21.06 -9.95 -35.50
N ILE A 168 19.90 -10.23 -36.09
CA ILE A 168 18.61 -10.12 -35.46
C ILE A 168 18.35 -11.37 -34.60
N VAL A 169 18.28 -11.20 -33.29
CA VAL A 169 17.88 -12.22 -32.33
C VAL A 169 16.44 -11.99 -31.93
N LYS A 170 15.62 -13.03 -32.03
CA LYS A 170 14.22 -13.02 -31.60
C LYS A 170 14.11 -13.61 -30.19
N ARG A 171 13.41 -12.94 -29.30
CA ARG A 171 13.06 -13.44 -27.96
C ARG A 171 11.60 -13.13 -27.68
N GLU A 172 10.92 -14.08 -27.08
CA GLU A 172 9.51 -13.95 -26.72
C GLU A 172 9.38 -13.83 -25.20
N HIS A 173 8.90 -12.68 -24.73
CA HIS A 173 8.66 -12.42 -23.31
C HIS A 173 7.61 -11.30 -23.13
N PRO A 174 7.01 -11.16 -21.95
CA PRO A 174 6.14 -10.02 -21.67
C PRO A 174 6.90 -8.69 -21.78
N PHE A 175 6.20 -7.65 -22.21
CA PHE A 175 6.71 -6.28 -22.12
C PHE A 175 6.50 -5.74 -20.72
N GLU A 176 7.58 -5.32 -20.08
CA GLU A 176 7.54 -4.80 -18.71
C GLU A 176 6.69 -3.53 -18.57
N GLY A 177 6.65 -2.70 -19.61
CA GLY A 177 6.10 -1.35 -19.56
C GLY A 177 7.17 -0.30 -19.27
N ILE A 178 6.94 0.90 -19.75
CA ILE A 178 7.94 1.98 -19.60
C ILE A 178 8.03 2.46 -18.16
N VAL A 179 6.90 2.66 -17.48
CA VAL A 179 6.88 3.11 -16.09
C VAL A 179 7.51 2.08 -15.15
N PRO A 180 7.14 0.79 -15.16
CA PRO A 180 7.82 -0.24 -14.37
C PRO A 180 9.31 -0.37 -14.68
N ASN A 181 9.70 -0.23 -15.96
CA ASN A 181 11.12 -0.22 -16.36
C ASN A 181 11.90 0.91 -15.70
N LEU A 182 11.34 2.13 -15.70
CA LEU A 182 11.96 3.28 -15.06
C LEU A 182 12.03 3.14 -13.54
N GLU A 183 10.96 2.61 -12.90
CA GLU A 183 10.93 2.32 -11.47
C GLU A 183 12.00 1.33 -11.06
N ARG A 184 12.12 0.23 -11.82
CA ARG A 184 13.18 -0.76 -11.61
C ARG A 184 14.57 -0.15 -11.77
N ARG A 185 14.82 0.55 -12.86
CA ARG A 185 16.11 1.21 -13.13
C ARG A 185 16.48 2.24 -12.07
N TYR A 186 15.52 3.03 -11.62
CA TYR A 186 15.74 4.02 -10.55
C TYR A 186 16.15 3.36 -9.23
N ARG A 187 15.56 2.23 -8.92
CA ARG A 187 15.86 1.46 -7.70
C ARG A 187 17.19 0.74 -7.79
N GLU A 188 17.51 0.15 -8.95
CA GLU A 188 18.64 -0.74 -9.13
C GLU A 188 19.95 -0.03 -9.55
N THR A 189 19.85 1.21 -10.06
CA THR A 189 21.05 1.91 -10.53
C THR A 189 21.99 2.30 -9.38
N GLU A 190 23.26 2.01 -9.56
CA GLU A 190 24.35 2.49 -8.69
C GLU A 190 24.88 3.87 -9.13
N SER A 191 24.58 4.28 -10.36
CA SER A 191 25.01 5.55 -10.93
C SER A 191 24.17 6.70 -10.41
N GLN A 192 24.79 7.64 -9.70
CA GLN A 192 24.16 8.84 -9.21
C GLN A 192 23.60 9.72 -10.36
N SER A 193 24.33 9.86 -11.44
CA SER A 193 23.89 10.64 -12.61
C SER A 193 22.67 10.05 -13.29
N VAL A 194 22.57 8.73 -13.41
CA VAL A 194 21.38 8.04 -13.94
C VAL A 194 20.20 8.23 -12.99
N ARG A 195 20.42 8.13 -11.69
CA ARG A 195 19.36 8.34 -10.69
C ARG A 195 18.82 9.76 -10.74
N GLU A 196 19.68 10.77 -10.83
CA GLU A 196 19.28 12.19 -10.97
C GLU A 196 18.52 12.45 -12.28
N GLU A 197 18.92 11.81 -13.37
CA GLU A 197 18.20 11.93 -14.64
C GLU A 197 16.80 11.33 -14.55
N LEU A 198 16.66 10.14 -13.98
CA LEU A 198 15.38 9.48 -13.79
C LEU A 198 14.48 10.22 -12.78
N ALA A 199 15.06 10.83 -11.75
CA ALA A 199 14.33 11.59 -10.75
C ALA A 199 13.54 12.78 -11.33
N LYS A 200 13.94 13.31 -12.49
CA LYS A 200 13.23 14.40 -13.18
C LYS A 200 11.79 14.02 -13.58
N TYR A 201 11.51 12.74 -13.72
CA TYR A 201 10.20 12.21 -14.08
C TYR A 201 9.34 11.80 -12.89
N LEU A 202 9.90 11.94 -11.67
CA LEU A 202 9.15 11.68 -10.44
C LEU A 202 8.24 12.85 -10.08
N SER A 203 7.06 12.52 -9.61
CA SER A 203 6.15 13.39 -8.88
C SER A 203 5.83 12.79 -7.52
N THR A 204 5.31 13.60 -6.63
CA THR A 204 4.85 13.16 -5.31
C THR A 204 3.33 13.21 -5.25
N GLN A 205 2.74 12.21 -4.60
CA GLN A 205 1.31 12.18 -4.29
C GLN A 205 1.10 11.80 -2.84
N PRO A 206 -0.04 12.16 -2.24
CA PRO A 206 -0.41 11.62 -0.94
C PRO A 206 -0.31 10.10 -0.94
N CYS A 207 0.28 9.53 0.09
CA CYS A 207 0.40 8.08 0.20
C CYS A 207 -1.01 7.43 0.15
N PRO A 208 -1.28 6.49 -0.75
CA PRO A 208 -2.61 5.88 -0.88
C PRO A 208 -3.04 5.11 0.37
N ASP A 209 -2.08 4.54 1.12
CA ASP A 209 -2.38 3.74 2.30
C ASP A 209 -2.83 4.59 3.50
N CYS A 210 -2.28 5.77 3.65
CA CYS A 210 -2.62 6.68 4.75
C CYS A 210 -3.31 7.97 4.30
N SER A 211 -3.51 8.19 3.00
CA SER A 211 -4.10 9.40 2.44
C SER A 211 -3.43 10.69 2.94
N GLY A 212 -2.09 10.64 3.10
CA GLY A 212 -1.28 11.76 3.55
C GLY A 212 -1.21 11.94 5.07
N THR A 213 -1.94 11.17 5.87
CA THR A 213 -2.00 11.33 7.34
C THR A 213 -0.75 10.87 8.07
N ARG A 214 0.18 10.17 7.40
CA ARG A 214 1.46 9.70 7.92
C ARG A 214 1.38 8.54 8.93
N LEU A 215 0.19 8.29 9.48
CA LEU A 215 -0.04 7.32 10.54
C LEU A 215 -0.60 6.00 9.98
N ARG A 216 -0.29 4.91 10.67
CA ARG A 216 -0.88 3.60 10.38
C ARG A 216 -2.36 3.57 10.69
N ARG A 217 -3.05 2.52 10.17
CA ARG A 217 -4.49 2.40 10.24
C ARG A 217 -5.04 2.45 11.68
N GLU A 218 -4.39 1.77 12.60
CA GLU A 218 -4.81 1.65 14.00
C GLU A 218 -4.84 3.03 14.66
N ALA A 219 -3.78 3.82 14.52
CA ALA A 219 -3.71 5.17 15.08
C ALA A 219 -4.77 6.13 14.51
N ARG A 220 -5.16 5.93 13.27
CA ARG A 220 -6.19 6.76 12.60
C ARG A 220 -7.62 6.44 13.03
N HIS A 221 -7.85 5.30 13.68
CA HIS A 221 -9.16 4.85 14.13
C HIS A 221 -9.37 4.97 15.64
N VAL A 222 -8.50 5.70 16.32
CA VAL A 222 -8.72 6.10 17.72
C VAL A 222 -9.36 7.49 17.74
N PHE A 223 -10.50 7.60 18.40
CA PHE A 223 -11.32 8.82 18.42
C PHE A 223 -11.46 9.35 19.85
N ILE A 224 -11.37 10.66 20.00
CA ILE A 224 -11.69 11.40 21.22
C ILE A 224 -12.75 12.43 20.83
N ASP A 225 -13.90 12.37 21.46
CA ASP A 225 -15.05 13.23 21.13
C ASP A 225 -15.33 13.33 19.61
N GLY A 226 -15.42 12.15 18.97
CA GLY A 226 -15.72 12.03 17.53
C GLY A 226 -14.61 12.44 16.56
N ARG A 227 -13.43 12.86 17.05
CA ARG A 227 -12.29 13.26 16.23
C ARG A 227 -11.08 12.34 16.45
N ASN A 228 -10.39 12.02 15.36
CA ASN A 228 -9.13 11.31 15.40
C ASN A 228 -7.93 12.29 15.29
N LEU A 229 -6.73 11.81 15.56
CA LEU A 229 -5.52 12.64 15.51
C LEU A 229 -5.29 13.32 14.15
N PRO A 230 -5.42 12.65 12.99
CA PRO A 230 -5.34 13.33 11.70
C PRO A 230 -6.35 14.46 11.53
N GLY A 231 -7.58 14.26 11.99
CA GLY A 231 -8.62 15.29 11.95
C GLY A 231 -8.28 16.53 12.78
N VAL A 232 -7.63 16.34 13.93
CA VAL A 232 -7.17 17.44 14.77
C VAL A 232 -5.95 18.14 14.17
N THR A 233 -4.96 17.39 13.69
CA THR A 233 -3.71 17.95 13.14
C THR A 233 -3.88 18.70 11.82
N THR A 234 -4.99 18.50 11.12
CA THR A 234 -5.33 19.24 9.89
C THR A 234 -6.09 20.53 10.16
N MET A 235 -6.48 20.80 11.41
CA MET A 235 -7.15 22.05 11.78
C MET A 235 -6.18 23.24 11.77
N PRO A 236 -6.69 24.45 11.48
CA PRO A 236 -6.00 25.68 11.87
C PRO A 236 -5.74 25.70 13.38
N VAL A 237 -4.61 26.27 13.81
CA VAL A 237 -4.18 26.28 15.22
C VAL A 237 -5.27 26.85 16.15
N GLY A 238 -5.96 27.93 15.74
CA GLY A 238 -7.07 28.51 16.51
C GLY A 238 -8.22 27.51 16.73
N ALA A 239 -8.64 26.82 15.68
CA ALA A 239 -9.72 25.82 15.77
C ALA A 239 -9.31 24.60 16.61
N ALA A 240 -8.05 24.19 16.53
CA ALA A 240 -7.53 23.13 17.39
C ALA A 240 -7.51 23.57 18.87
N ALA A 241 -7.10 24.81 19.17
CA ALA A 241 -7.12 25.35 20.52
C ALA A 241 -8.55 25.42 21.09
N GLU A 242 -9.51 25.89 20.29
CA GLU A 242 -10.93 25.90 20.67
C GLU A 242 -11.46 24.49 20.94
N TYR A 243 -11.13 23.52 20.06
CA TYR A 243 -11.52 22.12 20.27
C TYR A 243 -11.04 21.57 21.60
N PHE A 244 -9.75 21.78 21.96
CA PHE A 244 -9.23 21.30 23.23
C PHE A 244 -9.79 22.06 24.44
N THR A 245 -10.10 23.34 24.29
CA THR A 245 -10.72 24.15 25.36
C THR A 245 -12.17 23.70 25.64
N GLN A 246 -12.88 23.27 24.61
CA GLN A 246 -14.28 22.82 24.71
C GLN A 246 -14.40 21.33 25.03
N LEU A 247 -13.30 20.56 24.93
CA LEU A 247 -13.29 19.14 25.17
C LEU A 247 -13.66 18.85 26.62
N SER A 248 -14.83 18.21 26.79
CA SER A 248 -15.32 17.78 28.10
C SER A 248 -15.45 16.27 28.13
N LEU A 249 -14.61 15.62 28.91
CA LEU A 249 -14.63 14.16 29.06
C LEU A 249 -15.22 13.83 30.45
N SER A 250 -16.09 12.83 30.50
CA SER A 250 -16.74 12.38 31.74
C SER A 250 -16.07 11.16 32.34
N GLY A 251 -16.23 10.99 33.69
CA GLY A 251 -15.68 9.82 34.42
C GLY A 251 -14.15 9.80 34.42
N SER A 252 -13.56 8.64 34.52
CA SER A 252 -12.10 8.44 34.55
C SER A 252 -11.34 9.04 33.36
N ARG A 253 -12.02 9.30 32.24
CA ARG A 253 -11.42 9.97 31.06
C ARG A 253 -11.22 11.47 31.26
N GLY A 254 -11.98 12.09 32.19
CA GLY A 254 -11.87 13.50 32.49
C GLY A 254 -10.92 13.82 33.66
N GLU A 255 -10.33 12.79 34.27
CA GLU A 255 -9.38 12.94 35.39
C GLU A 255 -7.93 13.11 34.92
N ILE A 256 -7.68 12.99 33.62
CA ILE A 256 -6.38 13.19 32.96
C ILE A 256 -6.29 14.61 32.44
#